data_df9a41e6ec57b61a9ebf90eeacac1d3f
#
_entry.id   df9a41e6ec57b61a9ebf90eeacac1d3f
#
_cell.length_a   1.000
_cell.length_b   1.000
_cell.length_c   1.000
_cell.angle_alpha   90.00
_cell.angle_beta   90.00
_cell.angle_gamma   90.00
#
_symmetry.space_group_name_H-M   'P 1'
#
loop_
_entity.id
_entity.type
_entity.pdbx_description
1 polymer ?
#
loop_
_entity_poly.entity_id
_entity_poly.type
_entity_poly.pdbx_seq_one_letter_code
_entity_poly.pdbx_strand_id
1 'polypeptide(L)'
;MNCSRLSVCRSLTPRNRTMAKESIKARERKRIALVARYAEKRKALKAAGDLEGLDKLPRNSSPVRLHNRDMIDGRPRGYMRKFGISRVRFREMALAGKIPGVTKSSW
;
A
#
# COMPACT_ATOMS: atom_id res chain seq x y z
N MET A 1 16.07 -37.31 -9.88
CA MET A 1 15.90 -36.48 -11.09
C MET A 1 14.78 -35.49 -11.00
N ASN A 2 13.64 -35.86 -10.49
CA ASN A 2 12.49 -34.93 -10.38
C ASN A 2 12.69 -33.79 -9.39
N CYS A 3 13.49 -34.01 -8.33
CA CYS A 3 13.80 -32.96 -7.36
C CYS A 3 14.61 -31.81 -7.92
N SER A 4 15.51 -32.08 -8.86
CA SER A 4 16.31 -31.06 -9.52
C SER A 4 15.48 -30.16 -10.42
N ARG A 5 14.46 -30.71 -11.07
CA ARG A 5 13.51 -29.92 -11.86
C ARG A 5 12.66 -29.01 -11.01
N LEU A 6 12.22 -29.48 -9.86
CA LEU A 6 11.45 -28.69 -8.90
C LEU A 6 12.28 -27.54 -8.32
N SER A 7 13.53 -27.77 -8.01
CA SER A 7 14.42 -26.72 -7.52
C SER A 7 14.72 -25.67 -8.58
N VAL A 8 14.88 -26.09 -9.83
CA VAL A 8 15.05 -25.17 -10.97
C VAL A 8 13.79 -24.34 -11.20
N CYS A 9 12.60 -24.93 -11.13
CA CYS A 9 11.35 -24.20 -11.23
C CYS A 9 11.18 -23.18 -10.11
N ARG A 10 11.64 -23.48 -8.89
CA ARG A 10 11.62 -22.53 -7.79
C ARG A 10 12.58 -21.36 -8.00
N SER A 11 13.71 -21.58 -8.62
CA SER A 11 14.66 -20.53 -8.91
C SER A 11 14.23 -19.63 -10.07
N LEU A 12 13.41 -20.16 -10.97
CA LEU A 12 12.92 -19.44 -12.15
C LEU A 12 11.70 -18.58 -11.88
N THR A 13 10.96 -18.82 -10.79
CA THR A 13 9.91 -17.89 -10.39
C THR A 13 10.57 -16.64 -9.81
N PRO A 14 10.46 -15.50 -10.47
CA PRO A 14 10.96 -14.27 -9.88
C PRO A 14 10.13 -14.04 -8.61
N ARG A 15 10.74 -14.30 -7.47
CA ARG A 15 10.17 -13.81 -6.23
C ARG A 15 10.17 -12.30 -6.38
N ASN A 16 9.01 -11.75 -6.67
CA ASN A 16 8.82 -10.32 -6.53
C ASN A 16 9.28 -9.97 -5.12
N ARG A 17 10.47 -9.43 -5.02
CA ARG A 17 11.02 -8.93 -3.75
C ARG A 17 10.26 -7.67 -3.36
N THR A 18 8.98 -7.83 -3.12
CA THR A 18 8.19 -6.77 -2.54
C THR A 18 8.41 -6.79 -1.04
N MET A 19 8.62 -5.64 -0.44
CA MET A 19 8.83 -5.52 1.02
C MET A 19 7.62 -5.98 1.81
N ALA A 20 6.42 -5.88 1.26
CA ALA A 20 5.18 -6.27 1.89
C ALA A 20 4.68 -7.61 1.34
N LYS A 21 4.10 -8.42 2.23
CA LYS A 21 3.43 -9.67 1.83
C LYS A 21 2.18 -9.36 1.03
N GLU A 22 1.85 -10.20 0.08
CA GLU A 22 0.63 -10.08 -0.72
C GLU A 22 -0.65 -10.08 0.13
N SER A 23 -0.66 -10.85 1.23
CA SER A 23 -1.78 -10.87 2.17
C SER A 23 -2.04 -9.50 2.81
N ILE A 24 -0.99 -8.77 3.14
CA ILE A 24 -1.10 -7.42 3.71
C ILE A 24 -1.62 -6.43 2.68
N LYS A 25 -1.15 -6.51 1.46
CA LYS A 25 -1.65 -5.70 0.35
C LYS A 25 -3.12 -5.97 0.06
N ALA A 26 -3.54 -7.23 0.10
CA ALA A 26 -4.93 -7.62 -0.08
C ALA A 26 -5.83 -7.07 1.04
N ARG A 27 -5.37 -7.11 2.28
CA ARG A 27 -6.09 -6.50 3.43
C ARG A 27 -6.26 -5.00 3.24
N GLU A 28 -5.23 -4.32 2.79
CA GLU A 28 -5.28 -2.88 2.55
C GLU A 28 -6.29 -2.53 1.46
N ARG A 29 -6.33 -3.28 0.38
CA ARG A 29 -7.35 -3.12 -0.67
C ARG A 29 -8.76 -3.30 -0.14
N LYS A 30 -8.99 -4.30 0.71
CA LYS A 30 -10.29 -4.52 1.37
C LYS A 30 -10.68 -3.35 2.26
N ARG A 31 -9.73 -2.81 3.03
CA ARG A 31 -9.97 -1.64 3.88
C ARG A 31 -10.34 -0.41 3.06
N ILE A 32 -9.64 -0.16 1.96
CA ILE A 32 -9.95 0.95 1.05
C ILE A 32 -11.38 0.84 0.52
N ALA A 33 -11.77 -0.35 0.06
CA ALA A 33 -13.12 -0.60 -0.44
C ALA A 33 -14.19 -0.37 0.65
N LEU A 34 -13.96 -0.86 1.87
CA LEU A 34 -14.89 -0.68 2.99
C LEU A 34 -14.98 0.79 3.42
N VAL A 35 -13.87 1.49 3.48
CA VAL A 35 -13.86 2.92 3.83
C VAL A 35 -14.67 3.74 2.82
N ALA A 36 -14.49 3.48 1.53
CA ALA A 36 -15.25 4.14 0.48
C ALA A 36 -16.74 3.86 0.60
N ARG A 37 -17.10 2.60 0.88
CA ARG A 37 -18.49 2.16 1.01
C ARG A 37 -19.22 2.81 2.19
N TYR A 38 -18.55 2.95 3.33
CA TYR A 38 -19.16 3.47 4.56
C TYR A 38 -18.86 4.95 4.83
N ALA A 39 -18.17 5.64 3.92
CA ALA A 39 -17.80 7.03 4.10
C ALA A 39 -18.99 7.95 4.36
N GLU A 40 -20.04 7.83 3.56
CA GLU A 40 -21.24 8.64 3.67
C GLU A 40 -22.00 8.36 4.97
N LYS A 41 -22.15 7.08 5.33
CA LYS A 41 -22.81 6.67 6.58
C LYS A 41 -22.08 7.23 7.79
N ARG A 42 -20.75 7.14 7.80
CA ARG A 42 -19.94 7.72 8.88
C ARG A 42 -20.11 9.23 8.98
N LYS A 43 -20.12 9.91 7.86
CA LYS A 43 -20.30 11.35 7.80
C LYS A 43 -21.67 11.76 8.38
N ALA A 44 -22.72 11.06 7.98
CA ALA A 44 -24.07 11.29 8.48
C ALA A 44 -24.18 11.04 9.99
N LEU A 45 -23.61 9.94 10.49
CA LEU A 45 -23.62 9.60 11.91
C LEU A 45 -22.80 10.59 12.76
N LYS A 46 -21.70 11.06 12.25
CA LYS A 46 -20.92 12.11 12.92
C LYS A 46 -21.67 13.44 13.00
N ALA A 47 -22.35 13.81 11.94
CA ALA A 47 -23.19 15.03 11.92
C ALA A 47 -24.37 14.93 12.89
N ALA A 48 -24.96 13.75 13.03
CA ALA A 48 -26.03 13.48 13.99
C ALA A 48 -25.53 13.30 15.43
N GLY A 49 -24.22 13.12 15.65
CA GLY A 49 -23.64 12.86 16.97
C GLY A 49 -23.97 11.49 17.56
N ASP A 50 -24.32 10.52 16.71
CA ASP A 50 -24.67 9.17 17.14
C ASP A 50 -23.42 8.30 17.27
N LEU A 51 -22.89 8.18 18.49
CA LEU A 51 -21.71 7.36 18.79
C LEU A 51 -22.02 5.86 18.73
N GLU A 52 -23.20 5.44 19.15
CA GLU A 52 -23.60 4.03 19.09
C GLU A 52 -23.67 3.52 17.66
N GLY A 53 -24.22 4.31 16.76
CA GLY A 53 -24.27 3.99 15.34
C GLY A 53 -22.88 3.85 14.72
N LEU A 54 -21.92 4.68 15.14
CA LEU A 54 -20.52 4.59 14.70
C LEU A 54 -19.86 3.31 15.20
N ASP A 55 -20.13 2.88 16.43
CA ASP A 55 -19.58 1.66 17.02
C ASP A 55 -20.09 0.38 16.35
N LYS A 56 -21.30 0.42 15.81
CA LYS A 56 -21.90 -0.70 15.07
C LYS A 56 -21.29 -0.91 13.69
N LEU A 57 -20.59 0.08 13.15
CA LEU A 57 -19.94 -0.04 11.84
C LEU A 57 -18.70 -0.96 11.92
N PRO A 58 -18.36 -1.66 10.83
CA PRO A 58 -17.14 -2.48 10.79
C PRO A 58 -15.91 -1.65 11.14
N ARG A 59 -15.00 -2.23 11.94
CA ARG A 59 -13.77 -1.55 12.33
C ARG A 59 -12.92 -1.15 11.13
N ASN A 60 -12.86 -2.00 10.11
CA ASN A 60 -12.10 -1.74 8.90
C ASN A 60 -12.69 -0.65 8.00
N SER A 61 -13.90 -0.16 8.31
CA SER A 61 -14.48 0.99 7.62
C SER A 61 -13.93 2.34 8.11
N SER A 62 -13.12 2.34 9.16
CA SER A 62 -12.51 3.56 9.68
C SER A 62 -11.36 4.05 8.78
N PRO A 63 -11.38 5.32 8.33
CA PRO A 63 -10.30 5.86 7.51
C PRO A 63 -8.97 5.97 8.25
N VAL A 64 -8.98 5.95 9.59
CA VAL A 64 -7.76 5.99 10.42
C VAL A 64 -6.89 4.75 10.21
N ARG A 65 -7.49 3.62 9.84
CA ARG A 65 -6.77 2.36 9.59
C ARG A 65 -6.09 2.29 8.23
N LEU A 66 -6.38 3.23 7.34
CA LEU A 66 -5.73 3.29 6.04
C LEU A 66 -4.31 3.81 6.19
N HIS A 67 -3.38 3.12 5.55
CA HIS A 67 -2.00 3.55 5.44
C HIS A 67 -1.64 3.77 3.98
N ASN A 68 -0.96 4.85 3.70
CA ASN A 68 -0.36 5.06 2.40
C ASN A 68 0.78 4.06 2.20
N ARG A 69 0.68 3.26 1.14
CA ARG A 69 1.67 2.25 0.80
C ARG A 69 2.26 2.52 -0.56
N ASP A 70 3.52 2.17 -0.71
CA ASP A 70 4.21 2.21 -1.99
C ASP A 70 3.45 1.37 -3.03
N MET A 71 3.23 1.92 -4.21
CA MET A 71 2.56 1.21 -5.30
C MET A 71 3.38 0.05 -5.84
N ILE A 72 4.71 0.13 -5.74
CA ILE A 72 5.61 -0.88 -6.27
C ILE A 72 5.86 -1.98 -5.24
N ASP A 73 6.29 -1.59 -4.02
CA ASP A 73 6.71 -2.52 -2.97
C ASP A 73 5.67 -2.76 -1.88
N GLY A 74 4.70 -1.88 -1.76
CA GLY A 74 3.74 -1.92 -0.66
C GLY A 74 4.32 -1.50 0.70
N ARG A 75 5.47 -0.84 0.72
CA ARG A 75 6.10 -0.37 1.95
C ARG A 75 5.27 0.75 2.59
N PRO A 76 4.86 0.62 3.88
CA PRO A 76 4.05 1.65 4.53
C PRO A 76 4.85 2.83 5.06
N ARG A 77 6.15 2.66 5.29
CA ARG A 77 7.04 3.68 5.85
C ARG A 77 7.79 4.43 4.76
N GLY A 78 8.08 5.69 5.02
CA GLY A 78 8.83 6.53 4.08
C GLY A 78 8.10 6.82 2.79
N TYR A 79 6.76 6.82 2.81
CA TYR A 79 5.94 7.09 1.64
C TYR A 79 5.96 8.56 1.26
N MET A 80 6.20 8.84 0.00
CA MET A 80 6.17 10.19 -0.57
C MET A 80 4.88 10.38 -1.35
N ARG A 81 3.97 11.22 -0.85
CA ARG A 81 2.65 11.46 -1.47
C ARG A 81 2.74 12.02 -2.89
N LYS A 82 3.74 12.85 -3.14
CA LYS A 82 3.94 13.48 -4.45
C LYS A 82 4.18 12.46 -5.56
N PHE A 83 4.92 11.39 -5.27
CA PHE A 83 5.29 10.37 -6.25
C PHE A 83 4.55 9.06 -6.08
N GLY A 84 3.91 8.83 -4.94
CA GLY A 84 3.21 7.59 -4.64
C GLY A 84 4.12 6.39 -4.38
N ILE A 85 5.38 6.64 -4.08
CA ILE A 85 6.40 5.62 -3.83
C ILE A 85 7.17 5.90 -2.55
N SER A 86 7.86 4.89 -2.01
CA SER A 86 8.70 5.06 -0.84
C SER A 86 9.99 5.83 -1.17
N ARG A 87 10.62 6.43 -0.14
CA ARG A 87 11.87 7.15 -0.30
C ARG A 87 13.00 6.29 -0.90
N VAL A 88 13.03 5.02 -0.57
CA VAL A 88 14.05 4.09 -1.07
C VAL A 88 13.88 3.86 -2.57
N ARG A 89 12.66 3.59 -3.01
CA ARG A 89 12.34 3.44 -4.43
C ARG A 89 12.52 4.74 -5.20
N PHE A 90 12.14 5.84 -4.60
CA PHE A 90 12.36 7.16 -5.18
C PHE A 90 13.84 7.39 -5.47
N ARG A 91 14.72 7.10 -4.50
CA ARG A 91 16.17 7.22 -4.67
C ARG A 91 16.69 6.34 -5.80
N GLU A 92 16.31 5.07 -5.83
CA GLU A 92 16.73 4.12 -6.87
C GLU A 92 16.30 4.58 -8.27
N MET A 93 15.05 4.99 -8.40
CA MET A 93 14.48 5.45 -9.67
C MET A 93 15.07 6.79 -10.12
N ALA A 94 15.34 7.69 -9.20
CA ALA A 94 15.96 8.98 -9.49
C ALA A 94 17.42 8.80 -10.01
N LEU A 95 18.17 7.93 -9.35
CA LEU A 95 19.56 7.60 -9.79
C LEU A 95 19.59 6.88 -11.13
N ALA A 96 18.56 6.07 -11.41
CA ALA A 96 18.43 5.39 -12.71
C ALA A 96 17.87 6.30 -13.82
N GLY A 97 17.45 7.53 -13.49
CA GLY A 97 16.88 8.48 -14.45
C GLY A 97 15.47 8.15 -14.92
N LYS A 98 14.72 7.34 -14.19
CA LYS A 98 13.35 6.92 -14.56
C LYS A 98 12.28 7.95 -14.24
N ILE A 99 12.57 8.89 -13.36
CA ILE A 99 11.63 9.93 -12.96
C ILE A 99 11.91 11.20 -13.78
N PRO A 100 10.96 11.67 -14.60
CA PRO A 100 11.15 12.87 -15.39
C PRO A 100 11.19 14.12 -14.49
N GLY A 101 12.05 15.07 -14.82
CA GLY A 101 12.17 16.34 -14.11
C GLY A 101 12.93 16.31 -12.79
N VAL A 102 13.39 15.14 -12.36
CA VAL A 102 14.21 15.00 -11.16
C VAL A 102 15.69 15.04 -11.52
N THR A 103 16.39 16.01 -10.99
CA THR A 103 17.82 16.18 -11.19
C THR A 103 18.54 16.13 -9.84
N LYS A 104 19.78 15.67 -9.86
CA LYS A 104 20.62 15.62 -8.67
C LYS A 104 21.06 17.04 -8.31
N SER A 105 20.73 17.49 -7.09
CA SER A 105 21.15 18.80 -6.58
C SER A 105 22.32 18.64 -5.63
N SER A 106 23.48 18.29 -6.14
CA SER A 106 24.73 18.32 -5.39
C SER A 106 25.55 19.52 -5.83
N TRP A 107 25.85 20.37 -4.90
CA TRP A 107 26.66 21.56 -5.12
C TRP A 107 28.12 21.27 -4.82
#